data_f0373af35e769d3722d9468338c61d29
#
_entry.id   f0373af35e769d3722d9468338c61d29
#
_cell.length_a   1.000
_cell.length_b   1.000
_cell.length_c   1.000
_cell.angle_alpha   90.00
_cell.angle_beta   90.00
_cell.angle_gamma   90.00
#
_symmetry.space_group_name_H-M   'P 1'
#
loop_
_entity.id
_entity.type
_entity.pdbx_description
1 polymer ?
#
loop_
_entity_poly.entity_id
_entity_poly.type
_entity_poly.pdbx_seq_one_letter_code
_entity_poly.pdbx_strand_id
1 'polypeptide(L)'
;LHILHLASGEGVELIRAAKDKGIKVTGETCPQYLMLTDEDGERLGSAMKGYPPVRGQSDQEKLWEGLMDGTLSFVCSDHAPHLPEEKRKPLWEAPAGCATIETMPLVLLDSVAKGRLTLNMLVKILSEQPARIFGTYPQKGAVLPGSDADFVIVDMGKKYTFSQKQMHSRTKLSP
;
A
#
# COMPACT_ATOMS: atom_id res chain seq x y z
N LEU A 1 8.32 -17.22 -6.00
CA LEU A 1 7.14 -17.02 -5.16
C LEU A 1 6.96 -15.54 -4.88
N HIS A 2 5.72 -15.04 -4.98
CA HIS A 2 5.36 -13.67 -4.58
C HIS A 2 4.24 -13.74 -3.54
N ILE A 3 4.43 -13.04 -2.40
CA ILE A 3 3.48 -12.98 -1.29
C ILE A 3 2.70 -11.69 -1.41
N LEU A 4 1.38 -11.80 -1.55
CA LEU A 4 0.45 -10.68 -1.70
C LEU A 4 0.09 -10.06 -0.34
N HIS A 5 -0.21 -8.75 -0.34
CA HIS A 5 -0.86 -7.98 0.73
C HIS A 5 -0.46 -8.38 2.16
N LEU A 6 0.83 -8.49 2.43
CA LEU A 6 1.34 -8.87 3.74
C LEU A 6 0.94 -7.84 4.82
N ALA A 7 0.36 -8.33 5.92
CA ALA A 7 -0.19 -7.50 6.98
C ALA A 7 0.47 -7.71 8.36
N SER A 8 1.44 -8.63 8.49
CA SER A 8 2.04 -8.97 9.79
C SER A 8 3.55 -8.85 9.81
N GLY A 9 4.10 -8.46 10.95
CA GLY A 9 5.54 -8.41 11.19
C GLY A 9 6.19 -9.79 11.13
N GLU A 10 5.52 -10.83 11.64
CA GLU A 10 6.01 -12.21 11.52
C GLU A 10 6.21 -12.60 10.06
N GLY A 11 5.28 -12.24 9.18
CA GLY A 11 5.41 -12.49 7.75
C GLY A 11 6.61 -11.78 7.12
N VAL A 12 6.95 -10.57 7.58
CA VAL A 12 8.19 -9.87 7.15
C VAL A 12 9.42 -10.67 7.54
N GLU A 13 9.49 -11.15 8.79
CA GLU A 13 10.62 -11.95 9.26
C GLU A 13 10.75 -13.29 8.50
N LEU A 14 9.64 -13.92 8.15
CA LEU A 14 9.65 -15.15 7.35
C LEU A 14 10.18 -14.89 5.92
N ILE A 15 9.78 -13.78 5.28
CA ILE A 15 10.32 -13.40 3.97
C ILE A 15 11.82 -13.10 4.07
N ARG A 16 12.25 -12.37 5.09
CA ARG A 16 13.66 -12.06 5.34
C ARG A 16 14.48 -13.34 5.49
N ALA A 17 14.06 -14.24 6.36
CA ALA A 17 14.72 -15.51 6.58
C ALA A 17 14.75 -16.40 5.33
N ALA A 18 13.74 -16.36 4.49
CA ALA A 18 13.71 -17.06 3.21
C ALA A 18 14.74 -16.49 2.23
N LYS A 19 14.83 -15.14 2.13
CA LYS A 19 15.82 -14.45 1.28
C LYS A 19 17.24 -14.75 1.74
N ASP A 20 17.51 -14.75 3.04
CA ASP A 20 18.83 -15.08 3.63
C ASP A 20 19.27 -16.52 3.29
N LYS A 21 18.32 -17.43 3.10
CA LYS A 21 18.57 -18.80 2.61
C LYS A 21 18.67 -18.89 1.08
N GLY A 22 18.66 -17.76 0.36
CA GLY A 22 18.73 -17.73 -1.10
C GLY A 22 17.44 -18.13 -1.82
N ILE A 23 16.33 -18.24 -1.11
CA ILE A 23 15.01 -18.56 -1.72
C ILE A 23 14.53 -17.34 -2.51
N LYS A 24 14.15 -17.54 -3.77
CA LYS A 24 13.59 -16.50 -4.63
C LYS A 24 12.15 -16.20 -4.20
N VAL A 25 12.01 -15.28 -3.27
CA VAL A 25 10.73 -14.77 -2.77
C VAL A 25 10.69 -13.26 -2.80
N THR A 26 9.54 -12.72 -3.15
CA THR A 26 9.19 -11.29 -3.07
C THR A 26 7.89 -11.15 -2.29
N GLY A 27 7.65 -9.99 -1.72
CA GLY A 27 6.41 -9.70 -1.01
C GLY A 27 6.02 -8.24 -1.15
N GLU A 28 4.74 -7.98 -1.02
CA GLU A 28 4.16 -6.64 -1.05
C GLU A 28 3.31 -6.39 0.19
N THR A 29 3.09 -5.13 0.51
CA THR A 29 2.11 -4.72 1.52
C THR A 29 1.17 -3.67 0.91
N CYS A 30 0.23 -3.17 1.72
CA CYS A 30 -0.81 -2.25 1.26
C CYS A 30 -0.89 -0.99 2.13
N PRO A 31 -1.43 0.13 1.61
CA PRO A 31 -1.50 1.39 2.36
C PRO A 31 -2.28 1.25 3.67
N GLN A 32 -3.35 0.47 3.72
CA GLN A 32 -4.13 0.27 4.94
C GLN A 32 -3.30 -0.35 6.07
N TYR A 33 -2.36 -1.25 5.78
CA TYR A 33 -1.49 -1.86 6.79
C TYR A 33 -0.35 -0.95 7.23
N LEU A 34 0.00 0.03 6.41
CA LEU A 34 1.04 1.01 6.73
C LEU A 34 0.49 2.23 7.49
N MET A 35 -0.82 2.52 7.38
CA MET A 35 -1.42 3.75 7.88
C MET A 35 -2.39 3.53 9.03
N LEU A 36 -2.98 2.35 9.14
CA LEU A 36 -3.98 2.02 10.15
C LEU A 36 -3.46 0.93 11.10
N THR A 37 -4.02 0.90 12.29
CA THR A 37 -3.83 -0.15 13.28
C THR A 37 -5.20 -0.71 13.69
N ASP A 38 -5.21 -1.80 14.43
CA ASP A 38 -6.43 -2.40 14.99
C ASP A 38 -7.19 -1.44 15.92
N GLU A 39 -6.48 -0.49 16.58
CA GLU A 39 -7.09 0.58 17.38
C GLU A 39 -8.00 1.49 16.56
N ASP A 40 -7.72 1.68 15.27
CA ASP A 40 -8.59 2.43 14.36
C ASP A 40 -9.94 1.73 14.12
N GLY A 41 -10.02 0.43 14.47
CA GLY A 41 -11.22 -0.38 14.29
C GLY A 41 -12.42 0.14 15.07
N GLU A 42 -12.24 0.72 16.26
CA GLU A 42 -13.31 1.31 17.04
C GLU A 42 -13.97 2.49 16.30
N ARG A 43 -13.16 3.31 15.62
CA ARG A 43 -13.62 4.49 14.87
C ARG A 43 -14.15 4.14 13.47
N LEU A 44 -13.46 3.24 12.77
CA LEU A 44 -13.73 2.94 11.36
C LEU A 44 -14.69 1.75 11.16
N GLY A 45 -14.77 0.87 12.13
CA GLY A 45 -15.64 -0.31 12.10
C GLY A 45 -15.42 -1.14 10.82
N SER A 46 -16.53 -1.56 10.22
CA SER A 46 -16.51 -2.37 8.99
C SER A 46 -15.94 -1.66 7.77
N ALA A 47 -15.78 -0.33 7.80
CA ALA A 47 -15.15 0.42 6.69
C ALA A 47 -13.72 -0.05 6.43
N MET A 48 -12.96 -0.39 7.49
CA MET A 48 -11.59 -0.89 7.36
C MET A 48 -11.46 -2.41 7.23
N LYS A 49 -12.59 -3.16 7.18
CA LYS A 49 -12.54 -4.62 7.04
C LYS A 49 -11.84 -5.00 5.74
N GLY A 50 -10.74 -5.75 5.88
CA GLY A 50 -9.95 -6.32 4.79
C GLY A 50 -9.52 -7.76 5.12
N TYR A 51 -9.04 -8.48 4.13
CA TYR A 51 -8.38 -9.78 4.28
C TYR A 51 -7.01 -9.72 3.59
N PRO A 52 -5.93 -9.87 4.35
CA PRO A 52 -5.83 -10.01 5.83
C PRO A 52 -6.39 -8.80 6.60
N PRO A 53 -6.76 -8.97 7.89
CA PRO A 53 -7.16 -7.84 8.70
C PRO A 53 -5.97 -6.93 9.04
N VAL A 54 -6.23 -5.65 9.26
CA VAL A 54 -5.27 -4.70 9.84
C VAL A 54 -4.84 -5.21 11.21
N ARG A 55 -3.55 -5.05 11.53
CA ARG A 55 -2.92 -5.54 12.75
C ARG A 55 -2.52 -4.39 13.68
N GLY A 56 -1.88 -4.73 14.79
CA GLY A 56 -1.40 -3.77 15.77
C GLY A 56 -0.20 -2.94 15.29
N GLN A 57 0.15 -1.94 16.09
CA GLN A 57 1.22 -1.00 15.78
C GLN A 57 2.58 -1.69 15.55
N SER A 58 2.90 -2.72 16.33
CA SER A 58 4.15 -3.47 16.16
C SER A 58 4.27 -4.14 14.78
N ASP A 59 3.18 -4.65 14.24
CA ASP A 59 3.14 -5.20 12.90
C ASP A 59 3.33 -4.11 11.84
N GLN A 60 2.65 -2.96 12.01
CA GLN A 60 2.80 -1.79 11.14
C GLN A 60 4.25 -1.32 11.07
N GLU A 61 4.93 -1.21 12.21
CA GLU A 61 6.34 -0.81 12.28
C GLU A 61 7.24 -1.79 11.53
N LYS A 62 7.01 -3.09 11.69
CA LYS A 62 7.74 -4.14 10.97
C LYS A 62 7.51 -4.12 9.46
N LEU A 63 6.30 -3.78 9.00
CA LEU A 63 6.02 -3.59 7.58
C LEU A 63 6.81 -2.42 7.00
N TRP A 64 6.88 -1.29 7.73
CA TRP A 64 7.71 -0.16 7.35
C TRP A 64 9.20 -0.52 7.32
N GLU A 65 9.73 -1.20 8.34
CA GLU A 65 11.12 -1.70 8.36
C GLU A 65 11.39 -2.57 7.13
N GLY A 66 10.49 -3.51 6.84
CA GLY A 66 10.62 -4.43 5.70
C GLY A 66 10.60 -3.72 4.33
N LEU A 67 9.87 -2.60 4.19
CA LEU A 67 9.93 -1.76 3.00
C LEU A 67 11.27 -1.02 2.90
N MET A 68 11.76 -0.49 4.01
CA MET A 68 13.00 0.31 4.03
C MET A 68 14.25 -0.53 3.77
N ASP A 69 14.30 -1.76 4.28
CA ASP A 69 15.44 -2.66 4.09
C ASP A 69 15.35 -3.52 2.80
N GLY A 70 14.20 -3.46 2.10
CA GLY A 70 13.97 -4.19 0.85
C GLY A 70 13.52 -5.65 1.06
N THR A 71 13.18 -6.05 2.28
CA THR A 71 12.53 -7.34 2.57
C THR A 71 11.19 -7.40 1.85
N LEU A 72 10.38 -6.33 1.98
CA LEU A 72 9.22 -6.11 1.13
C LEU A 72 9.63 -5.34 -0.13
N SER A 73 9.09 -5.74 -1.24
CA SER A 73 9.52 -5.26 -2.55
C SER A 73 8.82 -3.98 -2.97
N PHE A 74 7.52 -3.87 -2.68
CA PHE A 74 6.71 -2.73 -3.10
C PHE A 74 5.40 -2.62 -2.30
N VAL A 75 4.64 -1.55 -2.57
CA VAL A 75 3.30 -1.32 -2.05
C VAL A 75 2.30 -1.45 -3.18
N CYS A 76 1.29 -2.31 -3.00
CA CYS A 76 0.15 -2.41 -3.91
C CYS A 76 -1.09 -1.78 -3.29
N SER A 77 -2.09 -1.46 -4.12
CA SER A 77 -3.32 -0.85 -3.61
C SER A 77 -4.27 -1.86 -2.97
N ASP A 78 -4.27 -3.09 -3.43
CA ASP A 78 -5.31 -4.08 -3.09
C ASP A 78 -6.72 -3.47 -3.19
N HIS A 79 -6.96 -2.72 -4.29
CA HIS A 79 -8.17 -1.93 -4.48
C HIS A 79 -9.40 -2.83 -4.69
N ALA A 80 -10.20 -2.96 -3.65
CA ALA A 80 -11.43 -3.74 -3.64
C ALA A 80 -12.61 -2.88 -3.13
N PRO A 81 -13.19 -2.03 -3.99
CA PRO A 81 -14.24 -1.10 -3.59
C PRO A 81 -15.58 -1.81 -3.40
N HIS A 82 -16.30 -1.42 -2.35
CA HIS A 82 -17.67 -1.83 -2.06
C HIS A 82 -18.55 -0.60 -1.84
N LEU A 83 -19.84 -0.74 -2.05
CA LEU A 83 -20.77 0.37 -1.86
C LEU A 83 -20.85 0.76 -0.37
N PRO A 84 -21.08 2.06 -0.05
CA PRO A 84 -21.15 2.51 1.35
C PRO A 84 -22.20 1.78 2.17
N GLU A 85 -23.34 1.42 1.59
CA GLU A 85 -24.40 0.63 2.24
C GLU A 85 -23.96 -0.79 2.58
N GLU A 86 -23.10 -1.40 1.76
CA GLU A 86 -22.54 -2.73 2.04
C GLU A 86 -21.52 -2.65 3.19
N LYS A 87 -20.68 -1.62 3.19
CA LYS A 87 -19.67 -1.40 4.23
C LYS A 87 -20.23 -0.92 5.58
N ARG A 88 -21.49 -0.45 5.62
CA ARG A 88 -22.18 -0.08 6.88
C ARG A 88 -22.85 -1.24 7.61
N LYS A 89 -22.86 -2.41 7.01
CA LYS A 89 -23.38 -3.63 7.66
C LYS A 89 -22.54 -4.00 8.90
N PRO A 90 -23.09 -4.81 9.81
CA PRO A 90 -22.29 -5.38 10.90
C PRO A 90 -21.00 -6.03 10.38
N LEU A 91 -19.95 -6.02 11.19
CA LEU A 91 -18.60 -6.44 10.78
C LEU A 91 -18.57 -7.79 10.05
N TRP A 92 -19.34 -8.77 10.54
CA TRP A 92 -19.37 -10.13 9.96
C TRP A 92 -20.12 -10.21 8.63
N GLU A 93 -21.08 -9.31 8.39
CA GLU A 93 -21.88 -9.25 7.17
C GLU A 93 -21.28 -8.32 6.11
N ALA A 94 -20.48 -7.34 6.52
CA ALA A 94 -19.83 -6.42 5.61
C ALA A 94 -18.78 -7.14 4.75
N PRO A 95 -18.70 -6.84 3.45
CA PRO A 95 -17.66 -7.39 2.59
C PRO A 95 -16.27 -6.85 2.99
N ALA A 96 -15.24 -7.69 2.79
CA ALA A 96 -13.85 -7.27 2.96
C ALA A 96 -13.35 -6.54 1.71
N GLY A 97 -12.56 -5.50 1.92
CA GLY A 97 -11.95 -4.71 0.84
C GLY A 97 -12.06 -3.21 1.06
N CYS A 98 -11.08 -2.49 0.56
CA CYS A 98 -10.95 -1.03 0.70
C CYS A 98 -10.71 -0.37 -0.67
N ALA A 99 -11.22 0.84 -0.84
CA ALA A 99 -10.99 1.64 -2.04
C ALA A 99 -9.71 2.48 -1.87
N THR A 100 -8.57 1.93 -2.20
CA THR A 100 -7.24 2.42 -1.82
C THR A 100 -6.39 2.93 -2.99
N ILE A 101 -6.75 2.62 -4.25
CA ILE A 101 -5.92 2.98 -5.40
C ILE A 101 -5.68 4.50 -5.53
N GLU A 102 -6.68 5.29 -5.18
CA GLU A 102 -6.62 6.75 -5.28
C GLU A 102 -5.93 7.38 -4.08
N THR A 103 -6.08 6.78 -2.89
CA THR A 103 -5.48 7.28 -1.65
C THR A 103 -4.04 6.80 -1.46
N MET A 104 -3.66 5.64 -2.00
CA MET A 104 -2.32 5.06 -1.84
C MET A 104 -1.18 6.03 -2.19
N PRO A 105 -1.12 6.65 -3.38
CA PRO A 105 -0.04 7.57 -3.70
C PRO A 105 -0.04 8.81 -2.80
N LEU A 106 -1.22 9.28 -2.36
CA LEU A 106 -1.34 10.46 -1.52
C LEU A 106 -0.79 10.23 -0.11
N VAL A 107 -1.12 9.11 0.53
CA VAL A 107 -0.62 8.80 1.89
C VAL A 107 0.88 8.47 1.88
N LEU A 108 1.39 7.91 0.79
CA LEU A 108 2.83 7.67 0.66
C LEU A 108 3.60 8.95 0.35
N LEU A 109 3.06 9.90 -0.43
CA LEU A 109 3.62 11.24 -0.61
C LEU A 109 3.62 12.04 0.70
N ASP A 110 2.56 11.94 1.50
CA ASP A 110 2.51 12.51 2.85
C ASP A 110 3.60 11.91 3.76
N SER A 111 3.87 10.62 3.63
CA SER A 111 4.97 9.95 4.34
C SER A 111 6.35 10.47 3.90
N VAL A 112 6.52 10.85 2.62
CA VAL A 112 7.72 11.55 2.14
C VAL A 112 7.79 12.96 2.76
N ALA A 113 6.71 13.72 2.76
CA ALA A 113 6.66 15.05 3.33
C ALA A 113 6.95 15.05 4.84
N LYS A 114 6.60 13.99 5.56
CA LYS A 114 6.90 13.76 6.98
C LYS A 114 8.29 13.17 7.24
N GLY A 115 9.08 12.92 6.20
CA GLY A 115 10.45 12.37 6.31
C GLY A 115 10.53 10.87 6.63
N ARG A 116 9.42 10.13 6.55
CA ARG A 116 9.39 8.67 6.76
C ARG A 116 9.91 7.91 5.55
N LEU A 117 9.71 8.45 4.34
CA LEU A 117 10.22 7.95 3.08
C LEU A 117 11.07 9.01 2.38
N THR A 118 12.01 8.59 1.55
CA THR A 118 12.60 9.47 0.54
C THR A 118 11.79 9.39 -0.76
N LEU A 119 11.85 10.43 -1.59
CA LEU A 119 11.19 10.41 -2.90
C LEU A 119 11.73 9.28 -3.80
N ASN A 120 13.05 9.01 -3.74
CA ASN A 120 13.66 7.91 -4.48
C ASN A 120 13.08 6.55 -4.03
N MET A 121 12.89 6.36 -2.72
CA MET A 121 12.28 5.13 -2.22
C MET A 121 10.83 5.01 -2.64
N LEU A 122 10.07 6.10 -2.63
CA LEU A 122 8.69 6.12 -3.12
C LEU A 122 8.61 5.66 -4.58
N VAL A 123 9.45 6.22 -5.47
CA VAL A 123 9.50 5.81 -6.88
C VAL A 123 9.89 4.34 -7.02
N LYS A 124 10.85 3.89 -6.23
CA LYS A 124 11.28 2.49 -6.21
C LYS A 124 10.13 1.55 -5.87
N ILE A 125 9.39 1.80 -4.79
CA ILE A 125 8.33 0.90 -4.30
C ILE A 125 6.99 1.03 -5.05
N LEU A 126 6.75 2.11 -5.78
CA LEU A 126 5.50 2.29 -6.54
C LEU A 126 5.65 2.02 -8.05
N SER A 127 6.86 2.10 -8.60
CA SER A 127 7.06 2.04 -10.05
C SER A 127 8.15 1.06 -10.47
N GLU A 128 9.37 1.22 -9.97
CA GLU A 128 10.51 0.43 -10.45
C GLU A 128 10.39 -1.06 -10.03
N GLN A 129 10.18 -1.33 -8.75
CA GLN A 129 10.15 -2.70 -8.24
C GLN A 129 8.99 -3.53 -8.79
N PRO A 130 7.74 -3.04 -8.84
CA PRO A 130 6.68 -3.78 -9.51
C PRO A 130 7.00 -4.02 -10.99
N ALA A 131 7.55 -3.04 -11.72
CA ALA A 131 7.93 -3.23 -13.12
C ALA A 131 9.00 -4.31 -13.31
N ARG A 132 10.00 -4.37 -12.42
CA ARG A 132 11.03 -5.43 -12.44
C ARG A 132 10.46 -6.81 -12.13
N ILE A 133 9.62 -6.92 -11.10
CA ILE A 133 9.07 -8.20 -10.64
C ILE A 133 8.11 -8.78 -11.67
N PHE A 134 7.30 -7.93 -12.31
CA PHE A 134 6.33 -8.36 -13.34
C PHE A 134 6.87 -8.31 -14.77
N GLY A 135 8.17 -8.05 -14.96
CA GLY A 135 8.84 -8.18 -16.26
C GLY A 135 8.53 -7.08 -17.27
N THR A 136 8.07 -5.90 -16.81
CA THR A 136 7.80 -4.74 -17.69
C THR A 136 8.90 -3.68 -17.67
N TYR A 137 9.91 -3.85 -16.81
CA TYR A 137 11.07 -2.96 -16.78
C TYR A 137 12.02 -3.27 -17.95
N PRO A 138 12.62 -2.31 -18.64
CA PRO A 138 12.60 -0.85 -18.41
C PRO A 138 11.50 -0.11 -19.19
N GLN A 139 10.63 -0.81 -19.92
CA GLN A 139 9.53 -0.18 -20.66
C GLN A 139 8.65 0.66 -19.72
N LYS A 140 8.33 0.12 -18.54
CA LYS A 140 7.66 0.79 -17.42
C LYS A 140 8.62 0.89 -16.23
N GLY A 141 8.33 1.84 -15.32
CA GLY A 141 9.09 2.00 -14.08
C GLY A 141 10.47 2.67 -14.22
N ALA A 142 10.74 3.28 -15.36
CA ALA A 142 11.98 4.01 -15.63
C ALA A 142 11.71 5.26 -16.47
N VAL A 143 12.59 6.24 -16.34
CA VAL A 143 12.67 7.43 -17.22
C VAL A 143 13.94 7.31 -18.02
N LEU A 144 13.92 6.50 -19.08
CA LEU A 144 15.06 6.19 -19.93
C LEU A 144 14.66 6.33 -21.41
N PRO A 145 15.62 6.59 -22.33
CA PRO A 145 15.35 6.50 -23.76
C PRO A 145 14.81 5.11 -24.12
N GLY A 146 13.63 5.07 -24.76
CA GLY A 146 12.94 3.83 -25.12
C GLY A 146 11.91 3.34 -24.10
N SER A 147 11.83 3.96 -22.92
CA SER A 147 10.72 3.71 -21.97
C SER A 147 9.46 4.45 -22.40
N ASP A 148 8.29 3.97 -21.96
CA ASP A 148 7.03 4.66 -22.18
C ASP A 148 7.02 5.99 -21.40
N ALA A 149 6.45 7.02 -22.00
CA ALA A 149 6.37 8.36 -21.42
C ALA A 149 5.19 8.52 -20.45
N ASP A 150 5.10 7.62 -19.47
CA ASP A 150 4.07 7.66 -18.41
C ASP A 150 4.65 8.43 -17.22
N PHE A 151 4.20 9.67 -17.03
CA PHE A 151 4.72 10.55 -15.99
C PHE A 151 3.65 10.97 -15.00
N VAL A 152 4.06 11.10 -13.74
CA VAL A 152 3.29 11.77 -12.69
C VAL A 152 4.04 13.04 -12.30
N ILE A 153 3.36 14.19 -12.32
CA ILE A 153 3.89 15.46 -11.83
C ILE A 153 3.37 15.67 -10.42
N VAL A 154 4.29 15.87 -9.47
CA VAL A 154 3.96 16.03 -8.05
C VAL A 154 4.41 17.40 -7.57
N ASP A 155 3.48 18.16 -6.99
CA ASP A 155 3.79 19.39 -6.26
C ASP A 155 3.86 19.07 -4.76
N MET A 156 5.09 18.91 -4.24
CA MET A 156 5.34 18.60 -2.83
C MET A 156 5.01 19.77 -1.87
N GLY A 157 4.85 20.99 -2.40
CA GLY A 157 4.43 22.15 -1.62
C GLY A 157 2.92 22.23 -1.40
N LYS A 158 2.15 21.54 -2.21
CA LYS A 158 0.68 21.58 -2.15
C LYS A 158 0.16 20.74 -0.98
N LYS A 159 -0.71 21.36 -0.18
CA LYS A 159 -1.43 20.68 0.90
C LYS A 159 -2.93 20.82 0.69
N TYR A 160 -3.67 19.74 0.93
CA TYR A 160 -5.13 19.77 0.92
C TYR A 160 -5.69 18.63 1.79
N THR A 161 -6.90 18.78 2.26
CA THR A 161 -7.61 17.69 2.94
C THR A 161 -8.36 16.87 1.91
N PHE A 162 -7.99 15.60 1.77
CA PHE A 162 -8.70 14.67 0.90
C PHE A 162 -10.08 14.36 1.50
N SER A 163 -11.11 14.34 0.67
CA SER A 163 -12.48 14.10 1.11
C SER A 163 -13.22 13.17 0.16
N GLN A 164 -14.27 12.54 0.64
CA GLN A 164 -15.12 11.65 -0.14
C GLN A 164 -15.64 12.31 -1.45
N LYS A 165 -15.90 13.62 -1.44
CA LYS A 165 -16.36 14.36 -2.62
C LYS A 165 -15.33 14.38 -3.75
N GLN A 166 -14.05 14.29 -3.41
CA GLN A 166 -12.95 14.33 -4.37
C GLN A 166 -12.64 12.96 -4.97
N MET A 167 -13.12 11.87 -4.36
CA MET A 167 -12.89 10.52 -4.86
C MET A 167 -13.57 10.31 -6.23
N HIS A 168 -12.83 9.68 -7.15
CA HIS A 168 -13.35 9.25 -8.46
C HIS A 168 -14.02 7.87 -8.36
N SER A 169 -13.63 7.06 -7.40
CA SER A 169 -14.29 5.78 -7.12
C SER A 169 -15.79 5.95 -6.86
N ARG A 170 -16.61 5.05 -7.37
CA ARG A 170 -18.06 5.03 -7.10
C ARG A 170 -18.39 4.87 -5.64
N THR A 171 -17.57 4.15 -4.89
CA THR A 171 -17.81 3.91 -3.47
C THR A 171 -17.72 5.17 -2.62
N LYS A 172 -16.98 6.20 -3.03
CA LYS A 172 -16.73 7.41 -2.24
C LYS A 172 -16.32 7.13 -0.79
N LEU A 173 -15.76 5.96 -0.52
CA LEU A 173 -15.37 5.51 0.81
C LEU A 173 -13.97 4.87 0.77
N SER A 174 -13.03 5.42 1.56
CA SER A 174 -11.73 4.84 1.88
C SER A 174 -11.53 4.92 3.39
N PRO A 175 -10.96 3.92 4.05
CA PRO A 175 -10.69 3.98 5.48
C PRO A 175 -9.68 5.06 5.85
#